data_115ede9418b9cd36dd15b9c676d30b66
#
_entry.id   115ede9418b9cd36dd15b9c676d30b66
#
_cell.length_a   1.000
_cell.length_b   1.000
_cell.length_c   1.000
_cell.angle_alpha   90.00
_cell.angle_beta   90.00
_cell.angle_gamma   90.00
#
_symmetry.space_group_name_H-M   'P 1'
#
loop_
_entity.id
_entity.type
_entity.pdbx_description
1 polymer ?
#
loop_
_entity_poly.entity_id
_entity_poly.type
_entity_poly.pdbx_seq_one_letter_code
_entity_poly.pdbx_strand_id
1 'polypeptide(L)'
;IRTMADHPIVFALANPVPEISYEDAMAARPDVLMSTGRSDYPNQINNVIGFPYIFRGALDVASTAINEEMKLAAVRAIANLAKQPVPDVVNEVYHVNNFTFGPEYFIPKPVDPRLITEVSMAVAKAAMESGVARKPITDWESYRQHLKELMGQESKLTRQLYDTARRDPQRVVFAEGIHPTVLKAAVEAKAEGICHPILLGNDEAIGKLAKEL
;
A
#
# COMPACT_ATOMS: atom_id res chain seq x y z
N ILE A 1 -3.30 30.11 2.20
CA ILE A 1 -2.51 29.21 1.29
C ILE A 1 -1.50 30.03 0.46
N ARG A 2 -1.88 31.15 -0.16
CA ARG A 2 -0.99 31.94 -1.06
C ARG A 2 0.35 32.38 -0.43
N THR A 3 0.39 32.54 0.88
CA THR A 3 1.59 33.00 1.63
C THR A 3 2.43 31.87 2.22
N MET A 4 2.04 30.62 1.98
CA MET A 4 2.78 29.44 2.45
C MET A 4 4.06 29.22 1.61
N ALA A 5 4.98 28.40 2.12
CA ALA A 5 6.18 27.98 1.38
C ALA A 5 5.83 27.28 0.06
N ASP A 6 6.82 27.07 -0.79
CA ASP A 6 6.64 26.34 -2.05
C ASP A 6 6.22 24.90 -1.80
N HIS A 7 5.36 24.36 -2.68
CA HIS A 7 4.76 23.01 -2.54
C HIS A 7 4.13 22.75 -1.16
N PRO A 8 3.21 23.62 -0.69
CA PRO A 8 2.64 23.48 0.64
C PRO A 8 1.74 22.25 0.71
N ILE A 9 1.77 21.56 1.85
CA ILE A 9 0.87 20.44 2.15
C ILE A 9 -0.33 21.00 2.93
N VAL A 10 -1.53 20.75 2.43
CA VAL A 10 -2.79 21.23 3.05
C VAL A 10 -3.73 20.04 3.28
N PHE A 11 -4.10 19.81 4.53
CA PHE A 11 -5.07 18.82 4.95
C PHE A 11 -6.34 19.51 5.44
N ALA A 12 -7.35 19.61 4.58
CA ALA A 12 -8.66 20.17 4.91
C ALA A 12 -9.62 19.02 5.28
N LEU A 13 -9.71 18.70 6.59
CA LEU A 13 -10.29 17.45 7.08
C LEU A 13 -11.65 17.61 7.76
N ALA A 14 -12.23 18.80 7.82
CA ALA A 14 -13.56 18.99 8.39
C ALA A 14 -14.63 18.26 7.56
N ASN A 15 -15.58 17.65 8.27
CA ASN A 15 -16.70 16.92 7.69
C ASN A 15 -18.02 17.56 8.12
N PRO A 16 -19.01 17.68 7.23
CA PRO A 16 -19.04 17.22 5.82
C PRO A 16 -18.41 18.22 4.84
N VAL A 17 -18.12 19.45 5.26
CA VAL A 17 -17.56 20.50 4.41
C VAL A 17 -16.12 20.78 4.86
N PRO A 18 -15.13 20.59 3.98
CA PRO A 18 -13.74 20.90 4.30
C PRO A 18 -13.54 22.41 4.49
N GLU A 19 -12.49 22.81 5.23
CA GLU A 19 -12.16 24.20 5.54
C GLU A 19 -11.88 25.04 4.29
N ILE A 20 -11.42 24.40 3.23
CA ILE A 20 -11.27 24.96 1.88
C ILE A 20 -11.61 23.87 0.87
N SER A 21 -12.30 24.21 -0.22
CA SER A 21 -12.58 23.26 -1.29
C SER A 21 -11.29 22.90 -2.04
N TYR A 22 -11.27 21.72 -2.68
CA TYR A 22 -10.14 21.30 -3.52
C TYR A 22 -9.90 22.30 -4.65
N GLU A 23 -10.97 22.75 -5.31
CA GLU A 23 -10.94 23.70 -6.41
C GLU A 23 -10.37 25.05 -6.00
N ASP A 24 -10.82 25.59 -4.85
CA ASP A 24 -10.32 26.88 -4.34
C ASP A 24 -8.84 26.78 -3.94
N ALA A 25 -8.41 25.68 -3.38
CA ALA A 25 -7.01 25.43 -3.03
C ALA A 25 -6.13 25.40 -4.27
N MET A 26 -6.53 24.63 -5.30
CA MET A 26 -5.81 24.52 -6.57
C MET A 26 -5.82 25.84 -7.36
N ALA A 27 -6.92 26.60 -7.33
CA ALA A 27 -7.01 27.93 -7.95
C ALA A 27 -6.12 28.96 -7.23
N ALA A 28 -5.97 28.82 -5.92
CA ALA A 28 -5.08 29.70 -5.15
C ALA A 28 -3.60 29.43 -5.39
N ARG A 29 -3.24 28.12 -5.51
CA ARG A 29 -1.86 27.64 -5.72
C ARG A 29 -1.87 26.26 -6.40
N PRO A 30 -1.50 26.18 -7.68
CA PRO A 30 -1.50 24.90 -8.41
C PRO A 30 -0.41 23.91 -7.94
N ASP A 31 0.57 24.35 -7.14
CA ASP A 31 1.61 23.51 -6.55
C ASP A 31 1.24 22.93 -5.18
N VAL A 32 0.01 23.17 -4.68
CA VAL A 32 -0.41 22.65 -3.39
C VAL A 32 -0.61 21.12 -3.41
N LEU A 33 -0.07 20.45 -2.40
CA LEU A 33 -0.33 19.03 -2.14
C LEU A 33 -1.58 18.95 -1.24
N MET A 34 -2.74 18.77 -1.88
CA MET A 34 -4.04 18.84 -1.21
C MET A 34 -4.58 17.48 -0.83
N SER A 35 -5.16 17.39 0.36
CA SER A 35 -5.87 16.23 0.87
C SER A 35 -7.12 16.63 1.62
N THR A 36 -8.18 15.84 1.48
CA THR A 36 -9.46 16.04 2.18
C THR A 36 -10.02 14.71 2.68
N GLY A 37 -11.10 14.74 3.46
CA GLY A 37 -11.84 13.52 3.85
C GLY A 37 -12.74 12.96 2.74
N ARG A 38 -12.90 13.65 1.61
CA ARG A 38 -13.82 13.27 0.54
C ARG A 38 -13.23 12.23 -0.39
N SER A 39 -14.07 11.27 -0.81
CA SER A 39 -13.67 10.16 -1.71
C SER A 39 -13.62 10.55 -3.19
N ASP A 40 -14.25 11.67 -3.56
CA ASP A 40 -14.31 12.18 -4.93
C ASP A 40 -13.10 13.05 -5.33
N TYR A 41 -12.18 13.29 -4.39
CA TYR A 41 -10.94 14.03 -4.64
C TYR A 41 -9.69 13.15 -4.47
N PRO A 42 -8.55 13.57 -5.05
CA PRO A 42 -7.25 12.94 -4.79
C PRO A 42 -6.90 12.91 -3.30
N ASN A 43 -6.05 11.96 -2.91
CA ASN A 43 -5.47 11.88 -1.56
C ASN A 43 -6.51 11.90 -0.43
N GLN A 44 -7.58 11.11 -0.55
CA GLN A 44 -8.56 10.98 0.50
C GLN A 44 -7.91 10.52 1.81
N ILE A 45 -8.07 11.27 2.89
CA ILE A 45 -7.76 10.83 4.25
C ILE A 45 -9.01 10.20 4.86
N ASN A 46 -8.92 8.90 5.14
CA ASN A 46 -9.98 8.15 5.77
C ASN A 46 -9.37 7.28 6.89
N ASN A 47 -9.98 7.32 8.07
CA ASN A 47 -9.53 6.53 9.21
C ASN A 47 -9.44 5.03 8.92
N VAL A 48 -10.17 4.54 7.94
CA VAL A 48 -10.19 3.11 7.54
C VAL A 48 -8.84 2.62 6.99
N ILE A 49 -7.95 3.49 6.55
CA ILE A 49 -6.60 3.09 6.11
C ILE A 49 -5.67 2.75 7.27
N GLY A 50 -6.01 3.15 8.49
CA GLY A 50 -5.17 2.93 9.69
C GLY A 50 -5.88 2.17 10.79
N PHE A 51 -7.06 2.65 11.19
CA PHE A 51 -7.80 2.16 12.35
C PHE A 51 -7.96 0.62 12.43
N PRO A 52 -8.51 -0.08 11.41
CA PRO A 52 -8.74 -1.52 11.54
C PRO A 52 -7.43 -2.29 11.71
N TYR A 53 -6.39 -1.86 11.01
CA TYR A 53 -5.12 -2.58 10.92
C TYR A 53 -4.20 -2.31 12.11
N ILE A 54 -4.29 -1.13 12.73
CA ILE A 54 -3.62 -0.83 14.00
C ILE A 54 -4.18 -1.75 15.09
N PHE A 55 -5.51 -1.86 15.17
CA PHE A 55 -6.14 -2.77 16.13
C PHE A 55 -5.84 -4.23 15.82
N ARG A 56 -5.83 -4.62 14.54
CA ARG A 56 -5.49 -5.99 14.13
C ARG A 56 -4.09 -6.36 14.61
N GLY A 57 -3.08 -5.55 14.31
CA GLY A 57 -1.71 -5.80 14.77
C GLY A 57 -1.57 -5.82 16.29
N ALA A 58 -2.24 -4.91 16.99
CA ALA A 58 -2.21 -4.86 18.45
C ALA A 58 -2.87 -6.08 19.11
N LEU A 59 -4.05 -6.49 18.61
CA LEU A 59 -4.81 -7.61 19.17
C LEU A 59 -4.13 -8.95 18.91
N ASP A 60 -3.53 -9.14 17.75
CA ASP A 60 -2.90 -10.41 17.39
C ASP A 60 -1.70 -10.75 18.28
N VAL A 61 -0.96 -9.74 18.74
CA VAL A 61 0.11 -9.90 19.73
C VAL A 61 -0.38 -9.72 21.17
N ALA A 62 -1.71 -9.59 21.38
CA ALA A 62 -2.30 -9.31 22.69
C ALA A 62 -1.61 -8.15 23.41
N SER A 63 -1.39 -7.04 22.72
CA SER A 63 -0.72 -5.86 23.25
C SER A 63 -1.47 -5.29 24.46
N THR A 64 -0.72 -4.81 25.45
CA THR A 64 -1.29 -4.18 26.66
C THR A 64 -1.72 -2.73 26.42
N ALA A 65 -1.19 -2.09 25.37
CA ALA A 65 -1.49 -0.73 24.99
C ALA A 65 -1.20 -0.52 23.50
N ILE A 66 -1.77 0.54 22.92
CA ILE A 66 -1.35 1.07 21.61
C ILE A 66 -0.51 2.31 21.92
N ASN A 67 0.82 2.16 21.86
CA ASN A 67 1.78 3.20 22.18
C ASN A 67 2.19 4.03 20.94
N GLU A 68 3.04 5.03 21.14
CA GLU A 68 3.48 5.93 20.06
C GLU A 68 4.31 5.19 19.01
N GLU A 69 5.14 4.22 19.41
CA GLU A 69 5.95 3.40 18.51
C GLU A 69 5.08 2.63 17.52
N MET A 70 3.97 2.05 17.98
CA MET A 70 3.00 1.35 17.14
C MET A 70 2.28 2.29 16.17
N LYS A 71 1.89 3.50 16.64
CA LYS A 71 1.26 4.51 15.79
C LYS A 71 2.23 5.02 14.71
N LEU A 72 3.47 5.30 15.08
CA LEU A 72 4.52 5.69 14.13
C LEU A 72 4.85 4.58 13.12
N ALA A 73 4.85 3.32 13.56
CA ALA A 73 5.04 2.19 12.65
C ALA A 73 3.91 2.10 11.61
N ALA A 74 2.65 2.31 12.02
CA ALA A 74 1.51 2.37 11.10
C ALA A 74 1.66 3.52 10.09
N VAL A 75 2.04 4.72 10.54
CA VAL A 75 2.26 5.90 9.67
C VAL A 75 3.33 5.58 8.61
N ARG A 76 4.46 5.00 9.03
CA ARG A 76 5.57 4.63 8.13
C ARG A 76 5.15 3.55 7.14
N ALA A 77 4.39 2.55 7.58
CA ALA A 77 3.88 1.49 6.71
C ALA A 77 2.96 2.06 5.62
N ILE A 78 2.02 2.93 5.99
CA ILE A 78 1.11 3.60 5.05
C ILE A 78 1.90 4.47 4.06
N ALA A 79 2.86 5.26 4.54
CA ALA A 79 3.69 6.12 3.70
C ALA A 79 4.56 5.32 2.71
N ASN A 80 5.11 4.18 3.15
CA ASN A 80 5.88 3.29 2.29
C ASN A 80 5.00 2.59 1.26
N LEU A 81 3.78 2.20 1.65
CA LEU A 81 2.83 1.56 0.75
C LEU A 81 2.42 2.46 -0.41
N ALA A 82 2.24 3.76 -0.17
CA ALA A 82 1.91 4.74 -1.21
C ALA A 82 2.99 4.84 -2.30
N LYS A 83 4.25 4.49 -1.99
CA LYS A 83 5.39 4.54 -2.91
C LYS A 83 5.59 3.26 -3.71
N GLN A 84 4.83 2.22 -3.44
CA GLN A 84 4.90 0.95 -4.15
C GLN A 84 3.95 0.95 -5.35
N PRO A 85 4.20 0.13 -6.38
CA PRO A 85 3.26 -0.05 -7.48
C PRO A 85 1.85 -0.40 -6.97
N VAL A 86 0.85 0.30 -7.47
CA VAL A 86 -0.54 0.12 -7.00
C VAL A 86 -1.15 -1.11 -7.68
N PRO A 87 -1.80 -2.02 -6.93
CA PRO A 87 -2.47 -3.18 -7.50
C PRO A 87 -3.59 -2.80 -8.48
N ASP A 88 -3.73 -3.57 -9.55
CA ASP A 88 -4.74 -3.29 -10.59
C ASP A 88 -6.17 -3.27 -10.04
N VAL A 89 -6.48 -4.09 -9.03
CA VAL A 89 -7.79 -4.07 -8.37
C VAL A 89 -8.14 -2.68 -7.77
N VAL A 90 -7.14 -1.93 -7.32
CA VAL A 90 -7.35 -0.55 -6.83
C VAL A 90 -7.63 0.39 -8.00
N ASN A 91 -6.87 0.26 -9.09
CA ASN A 91 -7.06 1.06 -10.30
C ASN A 91 -8.45 0.83 -10.92
N GLU A 92 -8.90 -0.43 -10.96
CA GLU A 92 -10.22 -0.83 -11.47
C GLU A 92 -11.36 -0.21 -10.66
N VAL A 93 -11.28 -0.26 -9.31
CA VAL A 93 -12.32 0.31 -8.44
C VAL A 93 -12.48 1.82 -8.63
N TYR A 94 -11.39 2.52 -8.90
CA TYR A 94 -11.42 3.98 -9.12
C TYR A 94 -11.51 4.38 -10.60
N HIS A 95 -11.62 3.40 -11.52
CA HIS A 95 -11.72 3.64 -12.96
C HIS A 95 -10.56 4.48 -13.52
N VAL A 96 -9.35 4.23 -13.05
CA VAL A 96 -8.13 4.89 -13.52
C VAL A 96 -7.19 3.87 -14.16
N ASN A 97 -6.35 4.32 -15.09
CA ASN A 97 -5.40 3.43 -15.76
C ASN A 97 -4.28 2.97 -14.82
N ASN A 98 -3.72 3.88 -14.04
CA ASN A 98 -2.65 3.58 -13.09
C ASN A 98 -2.49 4.73 -12.10
N PHE A 99 -2.54 4.42 -10.80
CA PHE A 99 -2.07 5.34 -9.78
C PHE A 99 -0.55 5.24 -9.65
N THR A 100 0.12 6.37 -9.60
CA THR A 100 1.55 6.46 -9.30
C THR A 100 1.79 7.45 -8.16
N PHE A 101 2.82 7.21 -7.35
CA PHE A 101 3.17 8.12 -6.26
C PHE A 101 3.46 9.53 -6.79
N GLY A 102 2.77 10.51 -6.24
CA GLY A 102 2.90 11.90 -6.67
C GLY A 102 1.87 12.82 -6.01
N PRO A 103 1.72 14.06 -6.50
CA PRO A 103 0.80 15.05 -5.91
C PRO A 103 -0.65 14.59 -5.79
N GLU A 104 -1.11 13.72 -6.68
CA GLU A 104 -2.48 13.19 -6.69
C GLU A 104 -2.62 11.82 -6.00
N TYR A 105 -1.50 11.19 -5.64
CA TYR A 105 -1.48 9.90 -4.95
C TYR A 105 -0.27 9.80 -4.00
N PHE A 106 -0.37 10.36 -2.81
CA PHE A 106 0.60 10.18 -1.72
C PHE A 106 0.01 9.47 -0.50
N ILE A 107 -1.27 9.08 -0.57
CA ILE A 107 -1.98 8.29 0.43
C ILE A 107 -2.62 7.09 -0.27
N PRO A 108 -2.43 5.85 0.22
CA PRO A 108 -3.08 4.66 -0.34
C PRO A 108 -4.59 4.79 -0.30
N LYS A 109 -5.26 4.20 -1.28
CA LYS A 109 -6.73 4.16 -1.31
C LYS A 109 -7.28 3.21 -0.24
N PRO A 110 -8.45 3.50 0.36
CA PRO A 110 -9.07 2.64 1.38
C PRO A 110 -9.31 1.19 0.97
N VAL A 111 -9.45 0.95 -0.32
CA VAL A 111 -9.67 -0.40 -0.89
C VAL A 111 -8.38 -1.17 -1.17
N ASP A 112 -7.21 -0.59 -0.87
CA ASP A 112 -5.93 -1.25 -1.11
C ASP A 112 -5.81 -2.51 -0.23
N PRO A 113 -5.81 -3.71 -0.84
CA PRO A 113 -5.82 -4.95 -0.10
C PRO A 113 -4.54 -5.22 0.71
N ARG A 114 -3.46 -4.48 0.43
CA ARG A 114 -2.18 -4.62 1.12
C ARG A 114 -2.15 -3.94 2.49
N LEU A 115 -3.11 -3.04 2.75
CA LEU A 115 -3.18 -2.32 4.04
C LEU A 115 -3.21 -3.26 5.23
N ILE A 116 -3.97 -4.37 5.16
CA ILE A 116 -4.07 -5.32 6.26
C ILE A 116 -2.73 -5.98 6.59
N THR A 117 -1.95 -6.36 5.59
CA THR A 117 -0.64 -6.99 5.81
C THR A 117 0.40 -5.97 6.24
N GLU A 118 0.56 -4.90 5.48
CA GLU A 118 1.64 -3.94 5.70
C GLU A 118 1.50 -3.18 7.01
N VAL A 119 0.28 -2.71 7.33
CA VAL A 119 0.05 -1.93 8.55
C VAL A 119 0.00 -2.83 9.78
N SER A 120 -0.75 -3.95 9.74
CA SER A 120 -0.88 -4.83 10.92
C SER A 120 0.44 -5.47 11.30
N MET A 121 1.25 -5.91 10.34
CA MET A 121 2.57 -6.47 10.60
C MET A 121 3.53 -5.43 11.20
N ALA A 122 3.53 -4.20 10.68
CA ALA A 122 4.36 -3.12 11.23
C ALA A 122 3.99 -2.80 12.68
N VAL A 123 2.68 -2.72 12.97
CA VAL A 123 2.16 -2.48 14.32
C VAL A 123 2.50 -3.63 15.28
N ALA A 124 2.30 -4.88 14.87
CA ALA A 124 2.64 -6.05 15.66
C ALA A 124 4.15 -6.11 15.99
N LYS A 125 5.01 -5.80 15.01
CA LYS A 125 6.45 -5.68 15.22
C LYS A 125 6.80 -4.61 16.25
N ALA A 126 6.27 -3.41 16.09
CA ALA A 126 6.51 -2.30 17.01
C ALA A 126 6.01 -2.62 18.43
N ALA A 127 4.88 -3.31 18.57
CA ALA A 127 4.39 -3.77 19.87
C ALA A 127 5.34 -4.75 20.54
N MET A 128 5.94 -5.66 19.77
CA MET A 128 6.93 -6.61 20.29
C MET A 128 8.24 -5.90 20.68
N GLU A 129 8.75 -5.02 19.82
CA GLU A 129 9.99 -4.27 20.03
C GLU A 129 9.91 -3.31 21.23
N SER A 130 8.73 -2.71 21.44
CA SER A 130 8.47 -1.82 22.59
C SER A 130 8.04 -2.55 23.86
N GLY A 131 8.01 -3.89 23.85
CA GLY A 131 7.76 -4.72 25.03
C GLY A 131 6.32 -4.75 25.53
N VAL A 132 5.36 -4.26 24.74
CA VAL A 132 3.93 -4.27 25.13
C VAL A 132 3.17 -5.50 24.62
N ALA A 133 3.79 -6.33 23.79
CA ALA A 133 3.21 -7.57 23.28
C ALA A 133 3.28 -8.70 24.30
N ARG A 134 2.16 -9.39 24.57
CA ARG A 134 2.10 -10.57 25.45
C ARG A 134 2.19 -11.90 24.70
N LYS A 135 1.90 -11.88 23.36
CA LYS A 135 1.96 -13.05 22.50
C LYS A 135 2.82 -12.74 21.28
N PRO A 136 4.16 -12.94 21.37
CA PRO A 136 5.04 -12.62 20.25
C PRO A 136 4.79 -13.54 19.05
N ILE A 137 4.84 -12.96 17.85
CA ILE A 137 4.78 -13.68 16.60
C ILE A 137 6.19 -14.16 16.26
N THR A 138 6.36 -15.47 16.07
CA THR A 138 7.63 -16.10 15.71
C THR A 138 7.71 -16.46 14.23
N ASP A 139 6.56 -16.74 13.61
CA ASP A 139 6.45 -17.07 12.19
C ASP A 139 5.69 -15.95 11.47
N TRP A 140 6.45 -15.03 10.87
CA TRP A 140 5.92 -13.87 10.18
C TRP A 140 5.28 -14.21 8.83
N GLU A 141 5.73 -15.29 8.18
CA GLU A 141 5.15 -15.71 6.91
C GLU A 141 3.77 -16.32 7.13
N SER A 142 3.62 -17.22 8.09
CA SER A 142 2.30 -17.74 8.49
C SER A 142 1.36 -16.62 8.95
N TYR A 143 1.86 -15.61 9.64
CA TYR A 143 1.05 -14.47 10.07
C TYR A 143 0.60 -13.62 8.87
N ARG A 144 1.50 -13.31 7.94
CA ARG A 144 1.15 -12.61 6.70
C ARG A 144 0.06 -13.35 5.93
N GLN A 145 0.22 -14.66 5.81
CA GLN A 145 -0.73 -15.52 5.13
C GLN A 145 -2.11 -15.49 5.80
N HIS A 146 -2.14 -15.58 7.13
CA HIS A 146 -3.39 -15.48 7.90
C HIS A 146 -4.10 -14.14 7.64
N LEU A 147 -3.37 -13.03 7.59
CA LEU A 147 -3.94 -11.71 7.28
C LEU A 147 -4.54 -11.65 5.87
N LYS A 148 -3.86 -12.23 4.87
CA LYS A 148 -4.39 -12.34 3.49
C LYS A 148 -5.69 -13.17 3.45
N GLU A 149 -5.75 -14.27 4.18
CA GLU A 149 -6.96 -15.13 4.29
C GLU A 149 -8.15 -14.39 4.88
N LEU A 150 -7.94 -13.54 5.89
CA LEU A 150 -9.00 -12.71 6.49
C LEU A 150 -9.68 -11.77 5.50
N MET A 151 -8.97 -11.34 4.47
CA MET A 151 -9.51 -10.50 3.40
C MET A 151 -10.10 -11.29 2.23
N GLY A 152 -10.11 -12.62 2.31
CA GLY A 152 -10.59 -13.48 1.23
C GLY A 152 -9.73 -13.43 -0.04
N GLN A 153 -8.49 -12.97 0.07
CA GLN A 153 -7.59 -12.72 -1.07
C GLN A 153 -7.00 -14.00 -1.65
N GLU A 154 -6.99 -15.10 -0.89
CA GLU A 154 -6.45 -16.36 -1.38
C GLU A 154 -7.40 -17.52 -1.15
N SER A 155 -7.69 -18.27 -2.23
CA SER A 155 -8.31 -19.57 -2.11
C SER A 155 -7.28 -20.60 -1.60
N LYS A 156 -7.75 -21.65 -0.91
CA LYS A 156 -6.90 -22.77 -0.49
C LYS A 156 -6.11 -23.38 -1.66
N LEU A 157 -6.69 -23.38 -2.87
CA LEU A 157 -6.05 -23.88 -4.08
C LEU A 157 -4.90 -22.95 -4.51
N THR A 158 -5.13 -21.65 -4.57
CA THR A 158 -4.11 -20.65 -4.93
C THR A 158 -2.89 -20.75 -4.00
N ARG A 159 -3.14 -20.89 -2.69
CA ARG A 159 -2.09 -21.10 -1.70
C ARG A 159 -1.26 -22.36 -1.98
N GLN A 160 -1.90 -23.50 -2.26
CA GLN A 160 -1.18 -24.74 -2.58
C GLN A 160 -0.30 -24.61 -3.84
N LEU A 161 -0.78 -23.86 -4.83
CA LEU A 161 0.00 -23.58 -6.04
C LEU A 161 1.22 -22.70 -5.74
N TYR A 162 1.05 -21.65 -4.94
CA TYR A 162 2.14 -20.76 -4.55
C TYR A 162 3.19 -21.48 -3.69
N ASP A 163 2.76 -22.25 -2.69
CA ASP A 163 3.65 -23.04 -1.85
C ASP A 163 4.46 -24.06 -2.67
N THR A 164 3.85 -24.63 -3.70
CA THR A 164 4.53 -25.54 -4.62
C THR A 164 5.57 -24.80 -5.47
N ALA A 165 5.20 -23.65 -6.04
CA ALA A 165 6.08 -22.83 -6.84
C ALA A 165 7.28 -22.28 -6.04
N ARG A 166 7.06 -21.86 -4.78
CA ARG A 166 8.13 -21.35 -3.89
C ARG A 166 9.18 -22.41 -3.50
N ARG A 167 8.79 -23.69 -3.47
CA ARG A 167 9.74 -24.79 -3.18
C ARG A 167 10.76 -25.00 -4.27
N ASP A 168 10.39 -24.72 -5.52
CA ASP A 168 11.26 -24.86 -6.70
C ASP A 168 10.93 -23.75 -7.72
N PRO A 169 11.36 -22.49 -7.47
CA PRO A 169 11.02 -21.35 -8.33
C PRO A 169 11.66 -21.51 -9.71
N GLN A 170 10.83 -21.65 -10.73
CA GLN A 170 11.26 -21.81 -12.10
C GLN A 170 11.61 -20.48 -12.76
N ARG A 171 12.44 -20.52 -13.81
CA ARG A 171 12.69 -19.39 -14.69
C ARG A 171 11.52 -19.23 -15.65
N VAL A 172 10.79 -18.11 -15.53
CA VAL A 172 9.60 -17.82 -16.35
C VAL A 172 9.90 -16.66 -17.28
N VAL A 173 9.68 -16.88 -18.58
CA VAL A 173 9.88 -15.84 -19.61
C VAL A 173 8.56 -15.11 -19.84
N PHE A 174 8.59 -13.81 -19.66
CA PHE A 174 7.48 -12.89 -19.95
C PHE A 174 7.74 -12.23 -21.31
N ALA A 175 6.98 -12.62 -22.33
CA ALA A 175 7.25 -12.25 -23.73
C ALA A 175 6.99 -10.75 -24.03
N GLU A 176 6.12 -10.10 -23.26
CA GLU A 176 5.74 -8.69 -23.44
C GLU A 176 6.24 -7.82 -22.29
N GLY A 177 7.57 -7.82 -22.04
CA GLY A 177 8.15 -7.12 -20.89
C GLY A 177 7.97 -5.60 -20.87
N ILE A 178 7.57 -4.98 -21.98
CA ILE A 178 7.23 -3.56 -22.09
C ILE A 178 5.75 -3.26 -21.80
N HIS A 179 4.92 -4.27 -21.52
CA HIS A 179 3.52 -4.07 -21.16
C HIS A 179 3.39 -3.83 -19.64
N PRO A 180 2.71 -2.76 -19.20
CA PRO A 180 2.65 -2.39 -17.76
C PRO A 180 2.14 -3.52 -16.86
N THR A 181 1.06 -4.19 -17.24
CA THR A 181 0.47 -5.30 -16.47
C THR A 181 1.42 -6.49 -16.38
N VAL A 182 2.14 -6.81 -17.47
CA VAL A 182 3.12 -7.91 -17.50
C VAL A 182 4.31 -7.59 -16.60
N LEU A 183 4.79 -6.34 -16.63
CA LEU A 183 5.88 -5.91 -15.76
C LEU A 183 5.47 -5.96 -14.27
N LYS A 184 4.28 -5.49 -13.93
CA LYS A 184 3.75 -5.61 -12.55
C LYS A 184 3.66 -7.08 -12.11
N ALA A 185 3.09 -7.95 -12.94
CA ALA A 185 2.98 -9.38 -12.64
C ALA A 185 4.35 -10.04 -12.43
N ALA A 186 5.36 -9.69 -13.23
CA ALA A 186 6.72 -10.20 -13.07
C ALA A 186 7.37 -9.71 -11.77
N VAL A 187 7.16 -8.43 -11.39
CA VAL A 187 7.65 -7.87 -10.12
C VAL A 187 7.00 -8.56 -8.93
N GLU A 188 5.69 -8.74 -8.97
CA GLU A 188 4.93 -9.42 -7.91
C GLU A 188 5.35 -10.89 -7.77
N ALA A 189 5.44 -11.63 -8.90
CA ALA A 189 5.89 -13.03 -8.91
C ALA A 189 7.30 -13.19 -8.34
N LYS A 190 8.20 -12.23 -8.59
CA LYS A 190 9.54 -12.20 -8.00
C LYS A 190 9.50 -11.91 -6.49
N ALA A 191 8.73 -10.91 -6.09
CA ALA A 191 8.59 -10.52 -4.69
C ALA A 191 7.99 -11.63 -3.84
N GLU A 192 7.00 -12.35 -4.38
CA GLU A 192 6.37 -13.52 -3.75
C GLU A 192 7.24 -14.80 -3.81
N GLY A 193 8.38 -14.76 -4.52
CA GLY A 193 9.30 -15.90 -4.61
C GLY A 193 8.78 -17.09 -5.42
N ILE A 194 7.77 -16.89 -6.26
CA ILE A 194 7.13 -17.97 -7.04
C ILE A 194 7.84 -18.28 -8.36
N CYS A 195 8.66 -17.36 -8.86
CA CYS A 195 9.49 -17.62 -10.04
C CYS A 195 10.71 -16.69 -10.11
N HIS A 196 11.62 -16.98 -11.06
CA HIS A 196 12.68 -16.10 -11.50
C HIS A 196 12.29 -15.49 -12.86
N PRO A 197 11.71 -14.27 -12.89
CA PRO A 197 11.19 -13.69 -14.12
C PRO A 197 12.31 -13.26 -15.07
N ILE A 198 12.11 -13.53 -16.36
CA ILE A 198 12.93 -13.05 -17.47
C ILE A 198 12.02 -12.24 -18.39
N LEU A 199 12.27 -10.94 -18.48
CA LEU A 199 11.48 -10.05 -19.33
C LEU A 199 12.10 -10.02 -20.73
N LEU A 200 11.29 -10.20 -21.76
CA LEU A 200 11.71 -9.99 -23.14
C LEU A 200 11.25 -8.60 -23.61
N GLY A 201 12.17 -7.84 -24.18
CA GLY A 201 11.89 -6.52 -24.72
C GLY A 201 13.14 -5.66 -24.80
N ASN A 202 12.96 -4.39 -25.15
CA ASN A 202 14.05 -3.41 -25.15
C ASN A 202 14.36 -2.98 -23.71
N ASP A 203 15.61 -3.13 -23.28
CA ASP A 203 16.06 -2.87 -21.89
C ASP A 203 15.78 -1.42 -21.46
N GLU A 204 15.99 -0.45 -22.36
CA GLU A 204 15.73 0.97 -22.05
C GLU A 204 14.24 1.24 -21.84
N ALA A 205 13.38 0.63 -22.68
CA ALA A 205 11.93 0.77 -22.58
C ALA A 205 11.39 0.12 -21.30
N ILE A 206 11.87 -1.09 -20.96
CA ILE A 206 11.53 -1.76 -19.70
C ILE A 206 12.00 -0.94 -18.50
N GLY A 207 13.24 -0.43 -18.54
CA GLY A 207 13.83 0.37 -17.47
C GLY A 207 13.11 1.72 -17.27
N LYS A 208 12.60 2.33 -18.35
CA LYS A 208 11.77 3.53 -18.28
C LYS A 208 10.42 3.22 -17.64
N LEU A 209 9.73 2.21 -18.14
CA LEU A 209 8.44 1.78 -17.61
C LEU A 209 8.52 1.38 -16.13
N ALA A 210 9.59 0.69 -15.72
CA ALA A 210 9.81 0.30 -14.33
C ALA A 210 10.04 1.48 -13.38
N LYS A 211 10.41 2.67 -13.88
CA LYS A 211 10.52 3.90 -13.09
C LYS A 211 9.20 4.68 -13.02
N GLU A 212 8.32 4.45 -13.98
CA GLU A 212 7.01 5.08 -14.08
C GLU A 212 5.93 4.32 -13.28
N LEU A 213 6.17 3.06 -12.93
CA LEU A 213 5.30 2.19 -12.12
C LEU A 213 5.68 2.18 -10.65
#